data_8965281c3c3d4e999a73eeb5923e2fb6
#
_entry.id   8965281c3c3d4e999a73eeb5923e2fb6
#
_cell.length_a   1.000
_cell.length_b   1.000
_cell.length_c   1.000
_cell.angle_alpha   90.00
_cell.angle_beta   90.00
_cell.angle_gamma   90.00
#
_symmetry.space_group_name_H-M   'P 1'
#
loop_
_entity.id
_entity.type
_entity.pdbx_description
1 polymer ?
#
loop_
_entity_poly.entity_id
_entity_poly.type
_entity_poly.pdbx_seq_one_letter_code
_entity_poly.pdbx_strand_id
1 'polypeptide(L)'
;MDRPVPAAGMDPETILDTFAREILPFPMGNGHPRFFGWVNSPPAPIGVIADLLAAALDPSCAGGDHAAIYVERAAVRWLMDLVGFPAEGSMGLLVSGGSMASLTCIAAARHRAALEDGWNDREEGLQGQRPLMTLYMSSEGHTTLVKAAELLGLGSGAVRVIPSRDDLRMDVDALRARIRADREAGHRP
;
A
#
# COMPACT_ATOMS: atom_id res chain seq x y z
N MET A 1 -16.33 7.54 -24.89
CA MET A 1 -14.91 7.08 -24.98
C MET A 1 -14.74 5.66 -25.50
N ASP A 2 -15.79 4.94 -25.77
CA ASP A 2 -15.74 3.61 -26.40
C ASP A 2 -15.42 3.70 -27.89
N ARG A 3 -14.18 4.03 -28.20
CA ARG A 3 -13.66 4.02 -29.57
C ARG A 3 -12.61 2.92 -29.70
N PRO A 4 -12.52 2.23 -30.81
CA PRO A 4 -11.45 1.28 -31.05
C PRO A 4 -10.09 1.98 -31.08
N VAL A 5 -9.03 1.23 -30.90
CA VAL A 5 -7.66 1.76 -31.05
C VAL A 5 -7.52 2.41 -32.42
N PRO A 6 -7.06 3.66 -32.50
CA PRO A 6 -6.83 4.32 -33.78
C PRO A 6 -5.82 3.56 -34.63
N ALA A 7 -6.08 3.47 -35.94
CA ALA A 7 -5.16 2.79 -36.87
C ALA A 7 -3.86 3.57 -37.12
N ALA A 8 -3.84 4.87 -36.78
CA ALA A 8 -2.67 5.75 -36.87
C ALA A 8 -2.52 6.60 -35.62
N GLY A 9 -1.32 7.07 -35.34
CA GLY A 9 -1.06 8.03 -34.29
C GLY A 9 -1.80 9.35 -34.52
N MET A 10 -2.02 10.11 -33.44
CA MET A 10 -2.59 11.46 -33.48
C MET A 10 -1.49 12.47 -33.15
N ASP A 11 -1.62 13.68 -33.70
CA ASP A 11 -0.71 14.75 -33.35
C ASP A 11 -0.94 15.24 -31.90
N PRO A 12 0.10 15.77 -31.24
CA PRO A 12 0.00 16.18 -29.84
C PRO A 12 -1.08 17.26 -29.58
N GLU A 13 -1.31 18.19 -30.51
CA GLU A 13 -2.31 19.25 -30.34
C GLU A 13 -3.72 18.66 -30.29
N THR A 14 -4.02 17.72 -31.19
CA THR A 14 -5.31 17.00 -31.19
C THR A 14 -5.51 16.22 -29.87
N ILE A 15 -4.45 15.62 -29.32
CA ILE A 15 -4.53 14.93 -28.03
C ILE A 15 -4.84 15.92 -26.90
N LEU A 16 -4.14 17.05 -26.84
CA LEU A 16 -4.35 18.08 -25.83
C LEU A 16 -5.74 18.70 -25.94
N ASP A 17 -6.23 18.98 -27.15
CA ASP A 17 -7.57 19.46 -27.37
C ASP A 17 -8.64 18.46 -26.91
N THR A 18 -8.44 17.18 -27.18
CA THR A 18 -9.33 16.13 -26.74
C THR A 18 -9.34 16.05 -25.20
N PHE A 19 -8.19 16.10 -24.57
CA PHE A 19 -8.08 16.16 -23.11
C PHE A 19 -8.84 17.35 -22.53
N ALA A 20 -8.63 18.54 -23.09
CA ALA A 20 -9.25 19.79 -22.62
C ALA A 20 -10.78 19.77 -22.76
N ARG A 21 -11.32 19.17 -23.80
CA ARG A 21 -12.76 19.15 -24.07
C ARG A 21 -13.51 17.97 -23.48
N GLU A 22 -12.87 16.79 -23.46
CA GLU A 22 -13.58 15.53 -23.13
C GLU A 22 -13.19 14.96 -21.76
N ILE A 23 -12.07 15.39 -21.16
CA ILE A 23 -11.58 14.81 -19.90
C ILE A 23 -11.56 15.87 -18.79
N LEU A 24 -10.91 17.00 -19.03
CA LEU A 24 -10.70 18.05 -18.04
C LEU A 24 -12.01 18.60 -17.41
N PRO A 25 -13.15 18.73 -18.13
CA PRO A 25 -14.39 19.20 -17.54
C PRO A 25 -15.05 18.24 -16.55
N PHE A 26 -14.60 16.98 -16.48
CA PHE A 26 -15.18 15.93 -15.64
C PHE A 26 -14.22 15.40 -14.58
N PRO A 27 -13.62 16.26 -13.72
CA PRO A 27 -12.72 15.83 -12.68
C PRO A 27 -13.50 15.13 -11.55
N MET A 28 -12.80 14.36 -10.74
CA MET A 28 -13.37 13.75 -9.53
C MET A 28 -13.89 14.77 -8.51
N GLY A 29 -13.47 16.03 -8.61
CA GLY A 29 -13.91 17.12 -7.75
C GLY A 29 -13.04 17.36 -6.52
N ASN A 30 -11.97 16.60 -6.31
CA ASN A 30 -11.08 16.74 -5.15
C ASN A 30 -10.34 18.11 -5.07
N GLY A 31 -10.33 18.90 -6.12
CA GLY A 31 -9.88 20.30 -6.11
C GLY A 31 -10.93 21.31 -5.65
N HIS A 32 -12.18 20.89 -5.43
CA HIS A 32 -13.25 21.81 -5.03
C HIS A 32 -13.25 22.04 -3.51
N PRO A 33 -13.42 23.29 -3.00
CA PRO A 33 -13.38 23.59 -1.56
C PRO A 33 -14.43 22.86 -0.71
N ARG A 34 -15.49 22.35 -1.33
CA ARG A 34 -16.57 21.58 -0.66
C ARG A 34 -16.46 20.08 -0.92
N PHE A 35 -15.31 19.58 -1.34
CA PHE A 35 -15.10 18.15 -1.51
C PHE A 35 -14.65 17.54 -0.18
N PHE A 36 -15.45 16.64 0.35
CA PHE A 36 -15.22 15.93 1.63
C PHE A 36 -15.17 14.41 1.45
N GLY A 37 -14.98 13.95 0.21
CA GLY A 37 -14.92 12.52 -0.09
C GLY A 37 -13.53 11.93 0.17
N TRP A 38 -13.49 10.83 0.92
CA TRP A 38 -12.29 10.06 1.23
C TRP A 38 -11.13 10.89 1.84
N VAL A 39 -9.90 10.44 1.66
CA VAL A 39 -8.67 11.13 2.12
C VAL A 39 -7.95 11.70 0.89
N ASN A 40 -8.66 12.48 0.08
CA ASN A 40 -8.14 13.07 -1.14
C ASN A 40 -8.03 14.58 -0.99
N SER A 41 -6.92 15.13 -1.50
CA SER A 41 -6.67 16.56 -1.56
C SER A 41 -6.37 17.00 -3.00
N PRO A 42 -6.45 18.29 -3.32
CA PRO A 42 -5.89 18.81 -4.56
C PRO A 42 -4.36 18.60 -4.58
N PRO A 43 -3.76 18.45 -5.76
CA PRO A 43 -2.30 18.35 -5.86
C PRO A 43 -1.64 19.65 -5.41
N ALA A 44 -0.50 19.55 -4.73
CA ALA A 44 0.37 20.70 -4.51
C ALA A 44 0.97 21.15 -5.85
N PRO A 45 0.97 22.45 -6.18
CA PRO A 45 1.50 22.91 -7.48
C PRO A 45 2.93 22.47 -7.77
N ILE A 46 3.78 22.44 -6.75
CA ILE A 46 5.16 21.96 -6.88
C ILE A 46 5.21 20.45 -7.15
N GLY A 47 4.23 19.69 -6.65
CA GLY A 47 4.10 18.24 -6.92
C GLY A 47 3.84 17.96 -8.40
N VAL A 48 3.01 18.77 -9.06
CA VAL A 48 2.75 18.65 -10.51
C VAL A 48 4.05 18.86 -11.32
N ILE A 49 4.88 19.83 -10.91
CA ILE A 49 6.18 20.06 -11.53
C ILE A 49 7.13 18.90 -11.26
N ALA A 50 7.12 18.36 -10.05
CA ALA A 50 7.96 17.22 -9.68
C ALA A 50 7.58 15.96 -10.49
N ASP A 51 6.29 15.69 -10.70
CA ASP A 51 5.81 14.59 -11.54
C ASP A 51 6.23 14.76 -13.00
N LEU A 52 6.16 15.98 -13.53
CA LEU A 52 6.66 16.30 -14.87
C LEU A 52 8.16 16.00 -15.01
N LEU A 53 8.96 16.39 -14.02
CA LEU A 53 10.41 16.13 -14.02
C LEU A 53 10.70 14.65 -13.85
N ALA A 54 9.96 13.95 -13.00
CA ALA A 54 10.09 12.51 -12.82
C ALA A 54 9.78 11.74 -14.12
N ALA A 55 8.70 12.12 -14.81
CA ALA A 55 8.34 11.55 -16.11
C ALA A 55 9.38 11.85 -17.20
N ALA A 56 10.00 13.04 -17.17
CA ALA A 56 11.05 13.38 -18.12
C ALA A 56 12.37 12.61 -17.87
N LEU A 57 12.66 12.26 -16.61
CA LEU A 57 13.83 11.46 -16.26
C LEU A 57 13.61 9.96 -16.52
N ASP A 58 12.38 9.48 -16.33
CA ASP A 58 11.94 8.09 -16.49
C ASP A 58 12.97 7.04 -15.98
N PRO A 59 13.47 7.15 -14.74
CA PRO A 59 14.54 6.29 -14.25
C PRO A 59 13.97 4.96 -13.77
N SER A 60 14.69 3.87 -14.02
CA SER A 60 14.46 2.60 -13.34
C SER A 60 15.12 2.60 -11.96
N CYS A 61 14.32 2.52 -10.89
CA CYS A 61 14.84 2.41 -9.52
C CYS A 61 15.11 0.95 -9.08
N ALA A 62 15.00 -0.02 -9.99
CA ALA A 62 15.24 -1.44 -9.70
C ALA A 62 16.72 -1.78 -9.49
N GLY A 63 17.64 -0.90 -9.88
CA GLY A 63 19.07 -1.09 -9.71
C GLY A 63 19.90 0.03 -10.34
N GLY A 64 21.20 -0.03 -10.14
CA GLY A 64 22.15 0.96 -10.65
C GLY A 64 22.51 2.03 -9.61
N ASP A 65 23.41 2.91 -10.03
CA ASP A 65 23.91 4.03 -9.21
C ASP A 65 23.54 5.34 -9.90
N HIS A 66 22.39 5.90 -9.55
CA HIS A 66 21.89 7.14 -10.14
C HIS A 66 21.05 7.95 -9.14
N ALA A 67 20.87 9.24 -9.43
CA ALA A 67 20.28 10.21 -8.51
C ALA A 67 18.91 9.83 -7.94
N ALA A 68 18.02 9.20 -8.73
CA ALA A 68 16.69 8.86 -8.29
C ALA A 68 16.66 7.92 -7.07
N ILE A 69 17.62 6.97 -7.01
CA ILE A 69 17.74 6.05 -5.86
C ILE A 69 18.11 6.82 -4.58
N TYR A 70 18.99 7.79 -4.68
CA TYR A 70 19.40 8.61 -3.53
C TYR A 70 18.28 9.55 -3.09
N VAL A 71 17.52 10.12 -4.02
CA VAL A 71 16.36 10.96 -3.72
C VAL A 71 15.29 10.15 -3.01
N GLU A 72 14.96 8.94 -3.48
CA GLU A 72 13.99 8.06 -2.81
C GLU A 72 14.45 7.72 -1.40
N ARG A 73 15.70 7.29 -1.22
CA ARG A 73 16.25 6.96 0.10
C ARG A 73 16.21 8.15 1.07
N ALA A 74 16.52 9.35 0.58
CA ALA A 74 16.44 10.57 1.38
C ALA A 74 14.99 10.87 1.81
N ALA A 75 14.04 10.81 0.87
CA ALA A 75 12.62 11.02 1.14
C ALA A 75 12.07 10.01 2.15
N VAL A 76 12.39 8.72 1.99
CA VAL A 76 12.01 7.66 2.94
C VAL A 76 12.57 7.94 4.33
N ARG A 77 13.85 8.34 4.45
CA ARG A 77 14.47 8.68 5.73
C ARG A 77 13.79 9.87 6.39
N TRP A 78 13.49 10.92 5.66
CA TRP A 78 12.74 12.07 6.18
C TRP A 78 11.35 11.68 6.67
N LEU A 79 10.66 10.80 5.96
CA LEU A 79 9.37 10.28 6.42
C LEU A 79 9.50 9.45 7.71
N MET A 80 10.54 8.62 7.83
CA MET A 80 10.84 7.89 9.06
C MET A 80 11.06 8.85 10.22
N ASP A 81 11.86 9.89 10.04
CA ASP A 81 12.13 10.91 11.06
C ASP A 81 10.85 11.63 11.48
N LEU A 82 10.01 12.02 10.53
CA LEU A 82 8.74 12.71 10.80
C LEU A 82 7.75 11.87 11.63
N VAL A 83 7.73 10.55 11.46
CA VAL A 83 6.82 9.66 12.21
C VAL A 83 7.49 9.02 13.41
N GLY A 84 8.75 9.34 13.71
CA GLY A 84 9.51 8.75 14.82
C GLY A 84 9.83 7.26 14.60
N PHE A 85 9.94 6.80 13.36
CA PHE A 85 10.29 5.42 13.06
C PHE A 85 11.81 5.22 13.12
N PRO A 86 12.32 4.18 13.81
CA PRO A 86 13.77 3.95 13.91
C PRO A 86 14.40 3.79 12.54
N ALA A 87 15.35 4.65 12.19
CA ALA A 87 16.03 4.59 10.90
C ALA A 87 17.17 3.56 10.88
N GLU A 88 17.80 3.28 12.03
CA GLU A 88 18.86 2.29 12.15
C GLU A 88 18.30 0.87 12.06
N GLY A 89 18.89 0.06 11.20
CA GLY A 89 18.42 -1.32 10.95
C GLY A 89 17.09 -1.43 10.21
N SER A 90 16.53 -0.32 9.76
CA SER A 90 15.26 -0.26 9.04
C SER A 90 15.46 0.16 7.61
N MET A 91 14.52 -0.24 6.75
CA MET A 91 14.43 0.24 5.38
C MET A 91 12.98 0.55 5.02
N GLY A 92 12.81 1.35 4.00
CA GLY A 92 11.50 1.63 3.41
C GLY A 92 11.63 1.82 1.91
N LEU A 93 10.50 1.84 1.25
CA LEU A 93 10.41 2.12 -0.18
C LEU A 93 9.10 2.85 -0.47
N LEU A 94 9.07 3.64 -1.52
CA LEU A 94 7.86 4.23 -2.04
C LEU A 94 7.17 3.24 -2.99
N VAL A 95 5.87 3.12 -2.88
CA VAL A 95 5.05 2.20 -3.68
C VAL A 95 3.87 2.94 -4.30
N SER A 96 3.21 2.31 -5.28
CA SER A 96 2.14 2.92 -6.07
C SER A 96 0.83 3.24 -5.31
N GLY A 97 0.78 3.00 -4.00
CA GLY A 97 -0.37 3.34 -3.17
C GLY A 97 -0.48 2.50 -1.90
N GLY A 98 -1.43 2.86 -1.01
CA GLY A 98 -1.65 2.22 0.27
C GLY A 98 -1.92 0.71 0.18
N SER A 99 -2.54 0.23 -0.89
CA SER A 99 -2.75 -1.20 -1.12
C SER A 99 -1.43 -1.96 -1.28
N MET A 100 -0.50 -1.41 -2.07
CA MET A 100 0.83 -2.00 -2.25
C MET A 100 1.68 -1.87 -0.99
N ALA A 101 1.55 -0.77 -0.24
CA ALA A 101 2.20 -0.61 1.05
C ALA A 101 1.76 -1.69 2.03
N SER A 102 0.46 -1.92 2.18
CA SER A 102 -0.09 -2.98 3.03
C SER A 102 0.37 -4.37 2.59
N LEU A 103 0.31 -4.66 1.29
CA LEU A 103 0.78 -5.93 0.73
C LEU A 103 2.26 -6.17 1.06
N THR A 104 3.11 -5.17 0.83
CA THR A 104 4.55 -5.26 1.07
C THR A 104 4.87 -5.48 2.55
N CYS A 105 4.21 -4.72 3.45
CA CYS A 105 4.42 -4.87 4.89
C CYS A 105 3.95 -6.23 5.41
N ILE A 106 2.80 -6.73 4.95
CA ILE A 106 2.30 -8.05 5.35
C ILE A 106 3.19 -9.17 4.79
N ALA A 107 3.68 -9.03 3.55
CA ALA A 107 4.64 -9.98 2.98
C ALA A 107 5.93 -10.06 3.80
N ALA A 108 6.46 -8.91 4.22
CA ALA A 108 7.65 -8.84 5.06
C ALA A 108 7.40 -9.45 6.45
N ALA A 109 6.25 -9.14 7.07
CA ALA A 109 5.87 -9.71 8.37
C ALA A 109 5.68 -11.22 8.30
N ARG A 110 5.01 -11.73 7.25
CA ARG A 110 4.85 -13.17 6.99
C ARG A 110 6.21 -13.87 6.88
N HIS A 111 7.11 -13.31 6.06
CA HIS A 111 8.45 -13.87 5.88
C HIS A 111 9.23 -13.90 7.18
N ARG A 112 9.20 -12.81 7.94
CA ARG A 112 9.84 -12.76 9.26
C ARG A 112 9.28 -13.82 10.21
N ALA A 113 7.95 -13.95 10.30
CA ALA A 113 7.29 -14.95 11.14
C ALA A 113 7.69 -16.37 10.73
N ALA A 114 7.77 -16.67 9.43
CA ALA A 114 8.22 -17.96 8.93
C ALA A 114 9.66 -18.28 9.36
N LEU A 115 10.58 -17.32 9.24
CA LEU A 115 11.97 -17.48 9.67
C LEU A 115 12.08 -17.66 11.18
N GLU A 116 11.31 -16.94 11.98
CA GLU A 116 11.24 -17.12 13.43
C GLU A 116 10.74 -18.53 13.82
N ASP A 117 9.87 -19.11 13.02
CA ASP A 117 9.34 -20.48 13.18
C ASP A 117 10.25 -21.55 12.52
N GLY A 118 11.42 -21.16 12.00
CA GLY A 118 12.48 -22.05 11.50
C GLY A 118 12.29 -22.56 10.08
N TRP A 119 11.52 -21.88 9.24
CA TRP A 119 11.34 -22.23 7.83
C TRP A 119 11.38 -21.00 6.90
N ASN A 120 11.57 -21.23 5.60
CA ASN A 120 11.68 -20.16 4.61
C ASN A 120 10.49 -20.21 3.64
N ASP A 121 9.52 -19.29 3.83
CA ASP A 121 8.32 -19.24 3.00
C ASP A 121 8.59 -18.85 1.53
N ARG A 122 9.74 -18.28 1.23
CA ARG A 122 10.15 -17.96 -0.15
C ARG A 122 10.60 -19.19 -0.92
N GLU A 123 11.17 -20.17 -0.23
CA GLU A 123 11.68 -21.41 -0.83
C GLU A 123 10.65 -22.54 -0.74
N GLU A 124 9.96 -22.64 0.39
CA GLU A 124 9.08 -23.74 0.70
C GLU A 124 7.60 -23.45 0.38
N GLY A 125 7.25 -22.18 0.18
CA GLY A 125 5.86 -21.75 -0.01
C GLY A 125 5.03 -21.87 1.27
N LEU A 126 3.71 -21.74 1.16
CA LEU A 126 2.77 -21.81 2.29
C LEU A 126 2.04 -23.16 2.40
N GLN A 127 2.31 -24.11 1.49
CA GLN A 127 1.69 -25.43 1.50
C GLN A 127 2.29 -26.29 2.61
N GLY A 128 1.52 -27.28 3.04
CA GLY A 128 1.94 -28.22 4.07
C GLY A 128 1.22 -28.00 5.40
N GLN A 129 1.54 -28.86 6.38
CA GLN A 129 0.98 -28.78 7.72
C GLN A 129 1.77 -27.76 8.55
N ARG A 130 1.35 -26.52 8.50
CA ARG A 130 1.94 -25.40 9.26
C ARG A 130 0.86 -24.67 10.06
N PRO A 131 1.22 -24.02 11.18
CA PRO A 131 0.29 -23.16 11.89
C PRO A 131 -0.30 -22.09 10.96
N LEU A 132 -1.60 -21.87 11.04
CA LEU A 132 -2.22 -20.75 10.33
C LEU A 132 -1.69 -19.45 10.89
N MET A 133 -1.04 -18.65 10.07
CA MET A 133 -0.67 -17.28 10.43
C MET A 133 -1.91 -16.41 10.48
N THR A 134 -2.07 -15.60 11.53
CA THR A 134 -3.24 -14.74 11.71
C THR A 134 -2.88 -13.27 11.74
N LEU A 135 -3.75 -12.43 11.19
CA LEU A 135 -3.66 -10.98 11.14
C LEU A 135 -4.82 -10.38 11.91
N TYR A 136 -4.59 -9.26 12.58
CA TYR A 136 -5.61 -8.58 13.38
C TYR A 136 -5.84 -7.17 12.85
N MET A 137 -7.09 -6.81 12.62
CA MET A 137 -7.46 -5.47 12.20
C MET A 137 -8.71 -5.01 12.97
N SER A 138 -8.84 -3.71 13.15
CA SER A 138 -10.06 -3.10 13.70
C SER A 138 -11.24 -3.28 12.74
N SER A 139 -12.47 -3.26 13.27
CA SER A 139 -13.69 -3.15 12.44
C SER A 139 -13.68 -1.93 11.51
N GLU A 140 -12.90 -0.89 11.85
CA GLU A 140 -12.68 0.29 11.02
C GLU A 140 -11.52 0.10 10.01
N GLY A 141 -10.93 -1.10 9.95
CA GLY A 141 -9.79 -1.40 9.09
C GLY A 141 -10.16 -1.37 7.60
N HIS A 142 -9.27 -0.84 6.79
CA HIS A 142 -9.49 -0.79 5.34
C HIS A 142 -9.43 -2.19 4.72
N THR A 143 -10.32 -2.47 3.77
CA THR A 143 -10.44 -3.78 3.06
C THR A 143 -9.16 -4.25 2.37
N THR A 144 -8.21 -3.37 2.14
CA THR A 144 -6.87 -3.66 1.59
C THR A 144 -6.14 -4.76 2.36
N LEU A 145 -6.30 -4.81 3.69
CA LEU A 145 -5.64 -5.82 4.52
C LEU A 145 -6.17 -7.22 4.22
N VAL A 146 -7.48 -7.36 4.02
CA VAL A 146 -8.10 -8.64 3.61
C VAL A 146 -7.60 -9.05 2.23
N LYS A 147 -7.62 -8.13 1.27
CA LYS A 147 -7.11 -8.39 -0.08
C LYS A 147 -5.63 -8.77 -0.10
N ALA A 148 -4.82 -8.14 0.74
CA ALA A 148 -3.41 -8.49 0.87
C ALA A 148 -3.22 -9.90 1.46
N ALA A 149 -4.01 -10.29 2.46
CA ALA A 149 -3.99 -11.64 3.01
C ALA A 149 -4.37 -12.71 1.96
N GLU A 150 -5.38 -12.42 1.13
CA GLU A 150 -5.80 -13.30 0.03
C GLU A 150 -4.68 -13.44 -1.01
N LEU A 151 -4.13 -12.33 -1.50
CA LEU A 151 -3.06 -12.33 -2.51
C LEU A 151 -1.78 -13.02 -2.02
N LEU A 152 -1.48 -12.90 -0.74
CA LEU A 152 -0.31 -13.54 -0.13
C LEU A 152 -0.53 -15.01 0.24
N GLY A 153 -1.70 -15.58 -0.07
CA GLY A 153 -1.99 -16.99 0.18
C GLY A 153 -2.32 -17.31 1.65
N LEU A 154 -2.48 -16.30 2.49
CA LEU A 154 -2.94 -16.49 3.88
C LEU A 154 -4.45 -16.76 3.96
N GLY A 155 -5.19 -16.22 2.99
CA GLY A 155 -6.65 -16.28 2.93
C GLY A 155 -7.35 -15.26 3.83
N SER A 156 -8.58 -14.88 3.46
CA SER A 156 -9.39 -13.94 4.25
C SER A 156 -9.73 -14.48 5.65
N GLY A 157 -9.84 -15.79 5.81
CA GLY A 157 -10.03 -16.45 7.10
C GLY A 157 -8.89 -16.26 8.10
N ALA A 158 -7.70 -15.85 7.66
CA ALA A 158 -6.59 -15.50 8.53
C ALA A 158 -6.77 -14.12 9.20
N VAL A 159 -7.61 -13.27 8.64
CA VAL A 159 -7.83 -11.90 9.15
C VAL A 159 -8.89 -11.93 10.25
N ARG A 160 -8.51 -11.53 11.45
CA ARG A 160 -9.36 -11.40 12.62
C ARG A 160 -9.82 -9.96 12.76
N VAL A 161 -11.10 -9.73 12.59
CA VAL A 161 -11.69 -8.40 12.82
C VAL A 161 -11.96 -8.23 14.31
N ILE A 162 -11.34 -7.21 14.90
CA ILE A 162 -11.48 -6.85 16.30
C ILE A 162 -12.47 -5.69 16.42
N PRO A 163 -13.43 -5.74 17.32
CA PRO A 163 -14.41 -4.67 17.48
C PRO A 163 -13.72 -3.34 17.85
N SER A 164 -14.33 -2.26 17.44
CA SER A 164 -13.99 -0.91 17.88
C SER A 164 -14.90 -0.51 19.04
N ARG A 165 -14.37 0.35 19.92
CA ARG A 165 -15.11 1.00 20.99
C ARG A 165 -15.92 2.18 20.41
N ASP A 166 -16.75 2.82 21.25
CA ASP A 166 -17.57 3.97 20.85
C ASP A 166 -16.75 5.16 20.32
N ASP A 167 -15.49 5.26 20.74
CA ASP A 167 -14.53 6.27 20.26
C ASP A 167 -13.79 5.85 18.97
N LEU A 168 -14.24 4.78 18.30
CA LEU A 168 -13.69 4.21 17.07
C LEU A 168 -12.28 3.63 17.20
N ARG A 169 -11.72 3.52 18.41
CA ARG A 169 -10.44 2.83 18.64
C ARG A 169 -10.67 1.33 18.77
N MET A 170 -9.70 0.56 18.32
CA MET A 170 -9.71 -0.90 18.49
C MET A 170 -9.84 -1.26 19.96
N ASP A 171 -10.70 -2.22 20.27
CA ASP A 171 -10.76 -2.81 21.60
C ASP A 171 -9.55 -3.71 21.86
N VAL A 172 -8.59 -3.19 22.63
CA VAL A 172 -7.33 -3.86 22.92
C VAL A 172 -7.52 -5.10 23.81
N ASP A 173 -8.55 -5.13 24.64
CA ASP A 173 -8.81 -6.29 25.50
C ASP A 173 -9.43 -7.43 24.68
N ALA A 174 -10.31 -7.12 23.74
CA ALA A 174 -10.80 -8.07 22.74
C ALA A 174 -9.65 -8.60 21.85
N LEU A 175 -8.72 -7.72 21.43
CA LEU A 175 -7.52 -8.13 20.70
C LEU A 175 -6.67 -9.12 21.50
N ARG A 176 -6.36 -8.82 22.76
CA ARG A 176 -5.60 -9.71 23.65
C ARG A 176 -6.26 -11.06 23.85
N ALA A 177 -7.59 -11.04 24.04
CA ALA A 177 -8.36 -12.28 24.18
C ALA A 177 -8.30 -13.11 22.89
N ARG A 178 -8.44 -12.47 21.73
CA ARG A 178 -8.38 -13.14 20.44
C ARG A 178 -7.01 -13.74 20.15
N ILE A 179 -5.93 -13.02 20.44
CA ILE A 179 -4.55 -13.52 20.29
C ILE A 179 -4.34 -14.77 21.16
N ARG A 180 -4.82 -14.77 22.42
CA ARG A 180 -4.72 -15.94 23.28
C ARG A 180 -5.46 -17.13 22.69
N ALA A 181 -6.70 -16.94 22.26
CA ALA A 181 -7.50 -18.00 21.66
C ALA A 181 -6.87 -18.57 20.38
N ASP A 182 -6.30 -17.72 19.51
CA ASP A 182 -5.62 -18.19 18.30
C ASP A 182 -4.34 -18.99 18.65
N ARG A 183 -3.58 -18.61 19.68
CA ARG A 183 -2.42 -19.38 20.17
C ARG A 183 -2.83 -20.73 20.77
N GLU A 184 -3.90 -20.77 21.57
CA GLU A 184 -4.46 -22.01 22.13
C GLU A 184 -4.96 -22.96 21.04
N ALA A 185 -5.45 -22.40 19.93
CA ALA A 185 -5.85 -23.16 18.73
C ALA A 185 -4.64 -23.61 17.87
N GLY A 186 -3.41 -23.32 18.27
CA GLY A 186 -2.20 -23.66 17.51
C GLY A 186 -1.92 -22.75 16.31
N HIS A 187 -2.56 -21.58 16.25
CA HIS A 187 -2.29 -20.60 15.22
C HIS A 187 -1.06 -19.74 15.56
N ARG A 188 -0.50 -19.08 14.56
CA ARG A 188 0.64 -18.15 14.66
C ARG A 188 0.13 -16.72 14.51
N PRO A 189 -0.09 -15.96 15.62
CA PRO A 189 -0.48 -14.55 15.60
C PRO A 189 0.59 -13.65 15.01
#